data_2b072e6107ee085f189f0b3c719908b9
#
_entry.id   2b072e6107ee085f189f0b3c719908b9
#
_cell.length_a   1.000
_cell.length_b   1.000
_cell.length_c   1.000
_cell.angle_alpha   90.00
_cell.angle_beta   90.00
_cell.angle_gamma   90.00
#
_symmetry.space_group_name_H-M   'P 1'
#
loop_
_entity.id
_entity.type
_entity.pdbx_description
1 polymer ?
#
loop_
_entity_poly.entity_id
_entity_poly.type
_entity_poly.pdbx_seq_one_letter_code
_entity_poly.pdbx_strand_id
1 'polypeptide(L)'
;MTDKTAVNAGAGFSLSNAQKTILTVLRIAIGWHFLYEGVTKLFVSGWSAAPYLQTSTWVFSDFFHWIAATPWALRVVDLLNIWGLTLVGIGLMLGCFTRIASLFGVLLLLMYYLAHPPLISSDFRLPAEGRYFVINKNLIELLALCLFIVFPTRTFAGLDRLCSGLTARIKKYLEGRERGSLQDRTEPAPESLSRRELVGNLAAVPVLGLFAWGANRKHNFEKMHAITGATITLQETALKDLKGELPAGTVGNLKMSRLILGCNLIGGWAHARDLIYVSSLFKAYNTDRKVFETIELAEKAGINMMQLVTQQYPLFHKYCKLVSNKMQTMCQVYPTEKDMKTDIDKAIDAGATTLYVQGAYAERFVHSGRVDLLGKCLDYMKSQGYVAGIGSHAIEVIIEAEKAGLNPDYYVKTLHHDRYWSAHPRENRVPFSVDQGRSSDHNHFHDNMFDLFPEQTIEFMRQVRKPWVAFKILAGGAIPPHDGFQFAFDNGADFICVGMFDFQIVEDVNITLEALAKCSQRVRPWLA
;
A
#
# COMPACT_ATOMS: atom_id res chain seq x y z
N MET A 1 -36.24 14.75 -78.00
CA MET A 1 -35.10 13.99 -77.41
C MET A 1 -34.82 14.62 -76.03
N THR A 2 -35.42 14.09 -75.04
CA THR A 2 -35.27 14.52 -73.62
C THR A 2 -34.77 13.33 -72.86
N ASP A 3 -33.49 13.36 -72.59
CA ASP A 3 -32.83 12.34 -71.79
C ASP A 3 -33.08 12.63 -70.31
N LYS A 4 -33.80 11.73 -69.65
CA LYS A 4 -34.04 11.78 -68.22
C LYS A 4 -32.96 10.94 -67.52
N THR A 5 -31.87 11.56 -67.11
CA THR A 5 -30.97 10.96 -66.15
C THR A 5 -31.66 10.92 -64.76
N ALA A 6 -32.20 9.75 -64.44
CA ALA A 6 -32.67 9.44 -63.10
C ALA A 6 -31.47 9.35 -62.15
N VAL A 7 -31.36 10.32 -61.27
CA VAL A 7 -30.43 10.28 -60.11
C VAL A 7 -30.87 9.18 -59.17
N ASN A 8 -30.12 8.10 -59.12
CA ASN A 8 -30.32 6.99 -58.23
C ASN A 8 -30.00 7.44 -56.78
N ALA A 9 -31.00 7.98 -56.09
CA ALA A 9 -30.96 8.26 -54.65
C ALA A 9 -31.20 6.93 -53.88
N GLY A 10 -30.11 6.23 -53.50
CA GLY A 10 -30.31 5.02 -52.72
C GLY A 10 -29.10 4.10 -52.60
N ALA A 11 -27.86 4.58 -52.82
CA ALA A 11 -26.69 3.77 -52.44
C ALA A 11 -26.54 3.82 -50.90
N GLY A 12 -27.22 2.93 -50.20
CA GLY A 12 -27.02 2.71 -48.74
C GLY A 12 -25.55 2.40 -48.50
N PHE A 13 -24.90 3.16 -47.65
CA PHE A 13 -23.52 2.97 -47.22
C PHE A 13 -23.35 1.58 -46.63
N SER A 14 -22.79 0.64 -47.38
CA SER A 14 -22.55 -0.75 -46.93
C SER A 14 -21.09 -0.94 -46.52
N LEU A 15 -20.87 -1.23 -45.24
CA LEU A 15 -19.53 -1.56 -44.74
C LEU A 15 -19.06 -2.92 -45.25
N SER A 16 -17.81 -3.00 -45.67
CA SER A 16 -17.13 -4.28 -45.99
C SER A 16 -16.98 -5.16 -44.73
N ASN A 17 -16.76 -6.45 -44.89
CA ASN A 17 -16.56 -7.36 -43.75
C ASN A 17 -15.32 -6.97 -42.96
N ALA A 18 -14.26 -6.51 -43.56
CA ALA A 18 -13.07 -6.02 -42.88
C ALA A 18 -13.37 -4.80 -41.99
N GLN A 19 -14.12 -3.81 -42.54
CA GLN A 19 -14.54 -2.64 -41.76
C GLN A 19 -15.42 -3.01 -40.56
N LYS A 20 -16.36 -3.95 -40.74
CA LYS A 20 -17.20 -4.47 -39.67
C LYS A 20 -16.37 -5.14 -38.57
N THR A 21 -15.38 -5.95 -38.97
CA THR A 21 -14.50 -6.63 -38.02
C THR A 21 -13.66 -5.63 -37.23
N ILE A 22 -13.02 -4.66 -37.89
CA ILE A 22 -12.21 -3.64 -37.20
C ILE A 22 -13.03 -2.82 -36.23
N LEU A 23 -14.24 -2.36 -36.63
CA LEU A 23 -15.13 -1.61 -35.73
C LEU A 23 -15.60 -2.45 -34.55
N THR A 24 -15.82 -3.75 -34.74
CA THR A 24 -16.19 -4.66 -33.64
C THR A 24 -15.05 -4.84 -32.66
N VAL A 25 -13.83 -5.06 -33.14
CA VAL A 25 -12.63 -5.20 -32.31
C VAL A 25 -12.36 -3.91 -31.54
N LEU A 26 -12.45 -2.76 -32.20
CA LEU A 26 -12.27 -1.45 -31.56
C LEU A 26 -13.32 -1.22 -30.45
N ARG A 27 -14.59 -1.53 -30.71
CA ARG A 27 -15.67 -1.45 -29.72
C ARG A 27 -15.40 -2.32 -28.50
N ILE A 28 -14.96 -3.57 -28.71
CA ILE A 28 -14.63 -4.51 -27.63
C ILE A 28 -13.42 -4.01 -26.84
N ALA A 29 -12.38 -3.49 -27.50
CA ALA A 29 -11.19 -2.97 -26.85
C ALA A 29 -11.49 -1.77 -25.94
N ILE A 30 -12.30 -0.81 -26.43
CA ILE A 30 -12.73 0.32 -25.62
C ILE A 30 -13.65 -0.15 -24.50
N GLY A 31 -14.57 -1.07 -24.77
CA GLY A 31 -15.43 -1.68 -23.76
C GLY A 31 -14.64 -2.39 -22.65
N TRP A 32 -13.57 -3.09 -23.02
CA TRP A 32 -12.63 -3.71 -22.07
C TRP A 32 -12.00 -2.65 -21.15
N HIS A 33 -11.50 -1.55 -21.73
CA HIS A 33 -10.89 -0.47 -20.94
C HIS A 33 -11.87 0.13 -19.94
N PHE A 34 -13.09 0.49 -20.37
CA PHE A 34 -14.13 1.03 -19.48
C PHE A 34 -14.53 0.05 -18.39
N LEU A 35 -14.73 -1.22 -18.74
CA LEU A 35 -15.07 -2.27 -17.78
C LEU A 35 -13.96 -2.46 -16.75
N TYR A 36 -12.72 -2.49 -17.21
CA TYR A 36 -11.55 -2.63 -16.34
C TYR A 36 -11.47 -1.48 -15.32
N GLU A 37 -11.59 -0.23 -15.78
CA GLU A 37 -11.58 0.96 -14.93
C GLU A 37 -12.74 0.99 -13.92
N GLY A 38 -13.93 0.52 -14.31
CA GLY A 38 -15.07 0.44 -13.41
C GLY A 38 -14.92 -0.65 -12.36
N VAL A 39 -14.54 -1.86 -12.78
CA VAL A 39 -14.40 -3.03 -11.90
C VAL A 39 -13.26 -2.85 -10.89
N THR A 40 -12.14 -2.26 -11.29
CA THR A 40 -11.05 -1.97 -10.34
C THR A 40 -11.48 -1.05 -9.20
N LYS A 41 -12.35 -0.05 -9.50
CA LYS A 41 -12.91 0.85 -8.49
C LYS A 41 -13.88 0.14 -7.53
N LEU A 42 -14.63 -0.87 -8.01
CA LEU A 42 -15.50 -1.69 -7.16
C LEU A 42 -14.72 -2.49 -6.10
N PHE A 43 -13.50 -2.94 -6.43
CA PHE A 43 -12.66 -3.71 -5.50
C PHE A 43 -11.88 -2.84 -4.51
N VAL A 44 -11.83 -1.52 -4.69
CA VAL A 44 -11.18 -0.60 -3.75
C VAL A 44 -12.21 -0.13 -2.73
N SER A 45 -12.14 -0.65 -1.50
CA SER A 45 -13.02 -0.21 -0.41
C SER A 45 -12.86 1.28 -0.15
N GLY A 46 -13.97 2.03 -0.16
CA GLY A 46 -13.95 3.46 0.08
C GLY A 46 -13.36 4.28 -1.08
N TRP A 47 -13.32 3.74 -2.31
CA TRP A 47 -12.89 4.51 -3.47
C TRP A 47 -13.73 5.77 -3.65
N SER A 48 -13.07 6.91 -3.90
CA SER A 48 -13.73 8.18 -4.18
C SER A 48 -12.96 8.95 -5.25
N ALA A 49 -13.70 9.73 -6.04
CA ALA A 49 -13.16 10.68 -7.01
C ALA A 49 -12.61 11.96 -6.35
N ALA A 50 -12.80 12.16 -5.04
CA ALA A 50 -12.43 13.41 -4.35
C ALA A 50 -10.99 13.86 -4.60
N PRO A 51 -9.94 13.00 -4.46
CA PRO A 51 -8.56 13.43 -4.72
C PRO A 51 -8.33 13.88 -6.16
N TYR A 52 -8.98 13.21 -7.12
CA TYR A 52 -8.91 13.58 -8.54
C TYR A 52 -9.58 14.93 -8.83
N LEU A 53 -10.73 15.20 -8.23
CA LEU A 53 -11.47 16.44 -8.39
C LEU A 53 -10.78 17.62 -7.70
N GLN A 54 -10.18 17.39 -6.51
CA GLN A 54 -9.43 18.41 -5.74
C GLN A 54 -8.15 18.87 -6.45
N THR A 55 -7.57 18.04 -7.30
CA THR A 55 -6.36 18.37 -8.06
C THR A 55 -6.64 19.01 -9.41
N SER A 56 -7.91 19.31 -9.76
CA SER A 56 -8.27 20.02 -10.98
C SER A 56 -7.77 21.48 -10.95
N THR A 57 -7.14 21.93 -12.05
CA THR A 57 -6.46 23.24 -12.12
C THR A 57 -6.87 24.11 -13.32
N TRP A 58 -7.88 23.70 -14.08
CA TRP A 58 -8.29 24.41 -15.30
C TRP A 58 -9.55 25.25 -15.08
N VAL A 59 -10.08 25.82 -16.16
CA VAL A 59 -11.24 26.78 -16.18
C VAL A 59 -12.43 26.31 -15.35
N PHE A 60 -12.64 24.99 -15.23
CA PHE A 60 -13.73 24.39 -14.45
C PHE A 60 -13.28 23.89 -13.07
N SER A 61 -12.11 24.26 -12.59
CA SER A 61 -11.58 23.80 -11.29
C SER A 61 -12.55 24.07 -10.14
N ASP A 62 -13.15 25.27 -10.08
CA ASP A 62 -14.08 25.65 -9.01
C ASP A 62 -15.31 24.74 -8.96
N PHE A 63 -15.82 24.32 -10.13
CA PHE A 63 -16.92 23.36 -10.22
C PHE A 63 -16.51 21.99 -9.69
N PHE A 64 -15.33 21.51 -10.06
CA PHE A 64 -14.82 20.22 -9.60
C PHE A 64 -14.48 20.24 -8.11
N HIS A 65 -13.91 21.33 -7.60
CA HIS A 65 -13.65 21.51 -6.18
C HIS A 65 -14.97 21.58 -5.38
N TRP A 66 -15.98 22.26 -5.91
CA TRP A 66 -17.32 22.27 -5.30
C TRP A 66 -17.91 20.87 -5.18
N ILE A 67 -17.83 20.03 -6.24
CA ILE A 67 -18.27 18.63 -6.18
C ILE A 67 -17.51 17.89 -5.08
N ALA A 68 -16.18 18.03 -5.03
CA ALA A 68 -15.34 17.35 -4.05
C ALA A 68 -15.64 17.76 -2.59
N ALA A 69 -16.04 19.04 -2.39
CA ALA A 69 -16.38 19.57 -1.08
C ALA A 69 -17.82 19.27 -0.65
N THR A 70 -18.71 18.87 -1.57
CA THR A 70 -20.13 18.66 -1.32
C THR A 70 -20.47 17.17 -1.21
N PRO A 71 -20.77 16.62 0.00
CA PRO A 71 -20.87 15.18 0.21
C PRO A 71 -21.88 14.44 -0.66
N TRP A 72 -23.05 15.05 -0.93
CA TRP A 72 -24.06 14.42 -1.78
C TRP A 72 -23.63 14.41 -3.26
N ALA A 73 -23.02 15.49 -3.75
CA ALA A 73 -22.57 15.61 -5.13
C ALA A 73 -21.41 14.62 -5.40
N LEU A 74 -20.48 14.52 -4.45
CA LEU A 74 -19.38 13.56 -4.50
C LEU A 74 -19.88 12.12 -4.55
N ARG A 75 -20.86 11.73 -3.72
CA ARG A 75 -21.46 10.39 -3.76
C ARG A 75 -22.08 10.06 -5.11
N VAL A 76 -22.79 11.02 -5.72
CA VAL A 76 -23.37 10.85 -7.06
C VAL A 76 -22.27 10.63 -8.10
N VAL A 77 -21.22 11.43 -8.05
CA VAL A 77 -20.07 11.31 -8.97
C VAL A 77 -19.32 9.99 -8.75
N ASP A 78 -19.12 9.56 -7.53
CA ASP A 78 -18.50 8.26 -7.22
C ASP A 78 -19.32 7.10 -7.79
N LEU A 79 -20.65 7.11 -7.60
CA LEU A 79 -21.55 6.09 -8.18
C LEU A 79 -21.54 6.10 -9.70
N LEU A 80 -21.59 7.29 -10.32
CA LEU A 80 -21.52 7.44 -11.77
C LEU A 80 -20.18 6.97 -12.34
N ASN A 81 -19.08 7.20 -11.63
CA ASN A 81 -17.78 6.69 -12.03
C ASN A 81 -17.72 5.17 -11.97
N ILE A 82 -18.11 4.57 -10.86
CA ILE A 82 -18.01 3.12 -10.65
C ILE A 82 -18.97 2.39 -11.61
N TRP A 83 -20.27 2.69 -11.48
CA TRP A 83 -21.28 1.97 -12.25
C TRP A 83 -21.40 2.44 -13.70
N GLY A 84 -21.18 3.74 -13.96
CA GLY A 84 -21.16 4.28 -15.31
C GLY A 84 -20.08 3.62 -16.16
N LEU A 85 -18.83 3.58 -15.69
CA LEU A 85 -17.73 2.91 -16.39
C LEU A 85 -18.02 1.40 -16.58
N THR A 86 -18.50 0.74 -15.52
CA THR A 86 -18.82 -0.71 -15.58
C THR A 86 -19.90 -1.02 -16.60
N LEU A 87 -21.02 -0.28 -16.57
CA LEU A 87 -22.15 -0.53 -17.47
C LEU A 87 -21.84 -0.13 -18.92
N VAL A 88 -21.14 0.99 -19.13
CA VAL A 88 -20.64 1.38 -20.45
C VAL A 88 -19.72 0.30 -21.01
N GLY A 89 -18.80 -0.20 -20.19
CA GLY A 89 -17.88 -1.27 -20.59
C GLY A 89 -18.61 -2.55 -20.98
N ILE A 90 -19.55 -3.03 -20.17
CA ILE A 90 -20.39 -4.21 -20.46
C ILE A 90 -21.19 -4.00 -21.75
N GLY A 91 -21.86 -2.83 -21.88
CA GLY A 91 -22.67 -2.49 -23.05
C GLY A 91 -21.87 -2.50 -24.34
N LEU A 92 -20.68 -1.90 -24.34
CA LEU A 92 -19.77 -1.88 -25.48
C LEU A 92 -19.22 -3.26 -25.80
N MET A 93 -18.78 -4.03 -24.80
CA MET A 93 -18.23 -5.38 -25.03
C MET A 93 -19.27 -6.32 -25.64
N LEU A 94 -20.46 -6.37 -25.04
CA LEU A 94 -21.54 -7.23 -25.51
C LEU A 94 -22.20 -6.68 -26.78
N GLY A 95 -21.99 -5.42 -27.12
CA GLY A 95 -22.72 -4.76 -28.19
C GLY A 95 -24.21 -4.65 -27.86
N CYS A 96 -24.53 -4.28 -26.63
CA CYS A 96 -25.89 -4.08 -26.12
C CYS A 96 -26.07 -2.61 -25.78
N PHE A 97 -27.13 -1.98 -26.32
CA PHE A 97 -27.35 -0.53 -26.20
C PHE A 97 -26.13 0.31 -26.62
N THR A 98 -25.40 -0.14 -27.67
CA THR A 98 -24.10 0.42 -28.07
C THR A 98 -24.12 1.95 -28.21
N ARG A 99 -25.16 2.54 -28.80
CA ARG A 99 -25.28 4.02 -28.96
C ARG A 99 -25.42 4.74 -27.63
N ILE A 100 -26.24 4.19 -26.71
CA ILE A 100 -26.46 4.77 -25.37
C ILE A 100 -25.18 4.66 -24.56
N ALA A 101 -24.56 3.48 -24.54
CA ALA A 101 -23.28 3.27 -23.87
C ALA A 101 -22.18 4.20 -24.41
N SER A 102 -22.09 4.38 -25.73
CA SER A 102 -21.12 5.30 -26.34
C SER A 102 -21.39 6.75 -25.94
N LEU A 103 -22.66 7.19 -25.89
CA LEU A 103 -23.02 8.55 -25.47
C LEU A 103 -22.60 8.81 -24.00
N PHE A 104 -22.90 7.89 -23.09
CA PHE A 104 -22.47 8.01 -21.69
C PHE A 104 -20.95 7.94 -21.55
N GLY A 105 -20.26 7.10 -22.34
CA GLY A 105 -18.80 7.05 -22.40
C GLY A 105 -18.19 8.37 -22.84
N VAL A 106 -18.74 9.00 -23.90
CA VAL A 106 -18.32 10.34 -24.36
C VAL A 106 -18.46 11.37 -23.25
N LEU A 107 -19.61 11.39 -22.54
CA LEU A 107 -19.83 12.33 -21.43
C LEU A 107 -18.82 12.13 -20.27
N LEU A 108 -18.56 10.89 -19.89
CA LEU A 108 -17.57 10.58 -18.85
C LEU A 108 -16.16 11.02 -19.26
N LEU A 109 -15.72 10.68 -20.48
CA LEU A 109 -14.40 11.07 -20.98
C LEU A 109 -14.27 12.59 -21.15
N LEU A 110 -15.35 13.27 -21.52
CA LEU A 110 -15.38 14.73 -21.58
C LEU A 110 -15.17 15.34 -20.20
N MET A 111 -15.84 14.82 -19.17
CA MET A 111 -15.65 15.28 -17.79
C MET A 111 -14.22 15.05 -17.31
N TYR A 112 -13.61 13.88 -17.59
CA TYR A 112 -12.20 13.63 -17.28
C TYR A 112 -11.26 14.58 -18.02
N TYR A 113 -11.53 14.86 -19.30
CA TYR A 113 -10.74 15.79 -20.09
C TYR A 113 -10.84 17.22 -19.54
N LEU A 114 -12.03 17.67 -19.15
CA LEU A 114 -12.26 19.01 -18.59
C LEU A 114 -11.67 19.16 -17.18
N ALA A 115 -11.63 18.08 -16.38
CA ALA A 115 -11.04 18.13 -15.05
C ALA A 115 -9.50 18.23 -15.12
N HIS A 116 -8.88 17.49 -16.03
CA HIS A 116 -7.41 17.45 -16.19
C HIS A 116 -7.02 17.48 -17.67
N PRO A 117 -7.14 18.64 -18.33
CA PRO A 117 -6.71 18.77 -19.72
C PRO A 117 -5.18 18.63 -19.83
N PRO A 118 -4.68 18.05 -20.91
CA PRO A 118 -3.25 17.85 -21.10
C PRO A 118 -2.44 19.14 -21.34
N LEU A 119 -3.13 20.27 -21.48
CA LEU A 119 -2.54 21.61 -21.69
C LEU A 119 -1.76 22.14 -20.49
N ILE A 120 -2.16 21.70 -19.27
CA ILE A 120 -1.60 22.18 -18.01
C ILE A 120 -0.86 21.01 -17.36
N SER A 121 0.40 20.84 -17.71
CA SER A 121 1.31 19.92 -17.01
C SER A 121 2.37 20.76 -16.32
N SER A 122 2.50 20.62 -15.01
CA SER A 122 3.61 21.18 -14.23
C SER A 122 4.97 20.54 -14.57
N ASP A 123 4.96 19.41 -15.26
CA ASP A 123 6.16 18.63 -15.60
C ASP A 123 6.53 18.76 -17.09
N PHE A 124 7.01 19.95 -17.48
CA PHE A 124 7.63 20.15 -18.80
C PHE A 124 8.93 19.34 -19.00
N ARG A 125 9.46 18.69 -17.97
CA ARG A 125 10.77 18.03 -18.01
C ARG A 125 10.76 16.54 -18.31
N LEU A 126 9.61 15.89 -18.18
CA LEU A 126 9.44 14.49 -18.56
C LEU A 126 8.15 14.33 -19.35
N PRO A 127 8.22 14.01 -20.66
CA PRO A 127 7.02 13.70 -21.43
C PRO A 127 6.36 12.47 -20.80
N ALA A 128 5.25 12.70 -20.09
CA ALA A 128 4.43 11.60 -19.60
C ALA A 128 3.77 10.94 -20.81
N GLU A 129 4.02 9.65 -21.00
CA GLU A 129 3.41 8.86 -22.06
C GLU A 129 1.88 9.02 -22.04
N GLY A 130 1.29 9.33 -23.21
CA GLY A 130 -0.15 9.57 -23.35
C GLY A 130 -0.64 11.00 -23.18
N ARG A 131 0.26 12.00 -23.03
CA ARG A 131 -0.08 13.44 -22.99
C ARG A 131 0.66 14.19 -24.09
N TYR A 132 -0.08 14.61 -25.11
CA TYR A 132 0.49 15.24 -26.31
C TYR A 132 -0.14 16.63 -26.53
N PHE A 133 0.12 17.56 -25.62
CA PHE A 133 -0.34 18.95 -25.62
C PHE A 133 -1.88 19.09 -25.57
N VAL A 134 -2.62 18.97 -26.68
CA VAL A 134 -4.09 19.01 -26.71
C VAL A 134 -4.67 17.59 -26.70
N ILE A 135 -3.93 16.62 -27.22
CA ILE A 135 -4.40 15.26 -27.40
C ILE A 135 -3.92 14.39 -26.24
N ASN A 136 -4.85 13.68 -25.63
CA ASN A 136 -4.55 12.63 -24.66
C ASN A 136 -5.39 11.39 -24.95
N LYS A 137 -5.18 10.33 -24.20
CA LYS A 137 -5.93 9.08 -24.28
C LYS A 137 -7.45 9.31 -24.23
N ASN A 138 -7.93 10.17 -23.34
CA ASN A 138 -9.37 10.43 -23.16
C ASN A 138 -9.99 11.03 -24.42
N LEU A 139 -9.30 11.96 -25.08
CA LEU A 139 -9.79 12.59 -26.32
C LEU A 139 -9.82 11.60 -27.48
N ILE A 140 -8.78 10.74 -27.62
CA ILE A 140 -8.74 9.71 -28.66
C ILE A 140 -9.88 8.70 -28.48
N GLU A 141 -10.12 8.24 -27.27
CA GLU A 141 -11.20 7.30 -26.96
C GLU A 141 -12.57 7.93 -27.13
N LEU A 142 -12.74 9.22 -26.75
CA LEU A 142 -13.96 9.97 -26.98
C LEU A 142 -14.30 10.04 -28.47
N LEU A 143 -13.33 10.37 -29.32
CA LEU A 143 -13.52 10.40 -30.78
C LEU A 143 -13.85 9.02 -31.34
N ALA A 144 -13.21 7.97 -30.83
CA ALA A 144 -13.53 6.59 -31.22
C ALA A 144 -14.96 6.19 -30.80
N LEU A 145 -15.45 6.63 -29.65
CA LEU A 145 -16.84 6.40 -29.23
C LEU A 145 -17.86 7.16 -30.13
N CYS A 146 -17.50 8.34 -30.62
CA CYS A 146 -18.33 9.07 -31.58
C CYS A 146 -18.56 8.26 -32.88
N LEU A 147 -17.60 7.44 -33.31
CA LEU A 147 -17.80 6.54 -34.45
C LEU A 147 -18.97 5.56 -34.20
N PHE A 148 -19.12 5.02 -32.98
CA PHE A 148 -20.19 4.07 -32.67
C PHE A 148 -21.56 4.74 -32.50
N ILE A 149 -21.61 6.06 -32.30
CA ILE A 149 -22.87 6.85 -32.32
C ILE A 149 -23.31 7.04 -33.78
N VAL A 150 -22.36 7.38 -34.67
CA VAL A 150 -22.63 7.72 -36.08
C VAL A 150 -22.86 6.46 -36.92
N PHE A 151 -21.94 5.49 -36.82
CA PHE A 151 -22.03 4.27 -37.62
C PHE A 151 -22.99 3.25 -36.99
N PRO A 152 -23.81 2.56 -37.79
CA PRO A 152 -24.80 1.59 -37.30
C PRO A 152 -24.13 0.25 -36.92
N THR A 153 -23.31 0.24 -35.87
CA THR A 153 -22.64 -0.99 -35.38
C THR A 153 -23.62 -2.05 -34.84
N ARG A 154 -24.89 -1.67 -34.59
CA ARG A 154 -25.99 -2.57 -34.20
C ARG A 154 -26.26 -3.71 -35.18
N THR A 155 -25.88 -3.52 -36.43
CA THR A 155 -26.35 -4.41 -37.53
C THR A 155 -25.45 -5.61 -37.78
N PHE A 156 -24.23 -5.68 -37.21
CA PHE A 156 -23.29 -6.69 -37.65
C PHE A 156 -22.49 -7.44 -36.58
N ALA A 157 -22.59 -7.09 -35.30
CA ALA A 157 -22.03 -7.90 -34.22
C ALA A 157 -22.48 -7.39 -32.85
N GLY A 158 -23.20 -8.19 -32.07
CA GLY A 158 -23.59 -7.88 -30.71
C GLY A 158 -25.04 -8.24 -30.38
N LEU A 159 -25.38 -8.15 -29.09
CA LEU A 159 -26.70 -8.50 -28.56
C LEU A 159 -27.81 -7.51 -28.99
N ASP A 160 -27.47 -6.29 -29.46
CA ASP A 160 -28.45 -5.30 -29.95
C ASP A 160 -29.34 -5.88 -31.07
N ARG A 161 -28.81 -6.79 -31.89
CA ARG A 161 -29.58 -7.45 -32.97
C ARG A 161 -30.55 -8.48 -32.39
N LEU A 162 -30.15 -9.21 -31.34
CA LEU A 162 -31.02 -10.16 -30.63
C LEU A 162 -32.12 -9.41 -29.87
N CYS A 163 -31.75 -8.33 -29.16
CA CYS A 163 -32.70 -7.51 -28.40
C CYS A 163 -33.71 -6.78 -29.31
N SER A 164 -33.30 -6.29 -30.47
CA SER A 164 -34.24 -5.65 -31.41
C SER A 164 -35.28 -6.62 -31.98
N GLY A 165 -34.92 -7.85 -32.20
CA GLY A 165 -35.86 -8.91 -32.57
C GLY A 165 -36.86 -9.25 -31.45
N LEU A 166 -36.39 -9.24 -30.20
CA LEU A 166 -37.24 -9.48 -29.03
C LEU A 166 -38.18 -8.30 -28.76
N THR A 167 -37.67 -7.07 -28.81
CA THR A 167 -38.49 -5.86 -28.61
C THR A 167 -39.54 -5.69 -29.72
N ALA A 168 -39.23 -6.01 -30.96
CA ALA A 168 -40.21 -6.02 -32.05
C ALA A 168 -41.32 -7.07 -31.82
N ARG A 169 -40.98 -8.26 -31.33
CA ARG A 169 -41.95 -9.30 -30.95
C ARG A 169 -42.83 -8.87 -29.79
N ILE A 170 -42.24 -8.28 -28.74
CA ILE A 170 -43.00 -7.77 -27.56
C ILE A 170 -43.92 -6.64 -27.99
N LYS A 171 -43.45 -5.69 -28.81
CA LYS A 171 -44.27 -4.61 -29.33
C LYS A 171 -45.43 -5.15 -30.17
N LYS A 172 -45.20 -6.08 -31.07
CA LYS A 172 -46.23 -6.75 -31.87
C LYS A 172 -47.24 -7.52 -31.00
N TYR A 173 -46.76 -8.17 -29.92
CA TYR A 173 -47.62 -8.85 -28.96
C TYR A 173 -48.53 -7.85 -28.19
N LEU A 174 -47.98 -6.74 -27.77
CA LEU A 174 -48.74 -5.69 -27.05
C LEU A 174 -49.74 -4.98 -27.98
N GLU A 175 -49.31 -4.61 -29.19
CA GLU A 175 -50.18 -3.99 -30.21
C GLU A 175 -51.27 -4.96 -30.74
N GLY A 176 -50.96 -6.27 -30.80
CA GLY A 176 -51.96 -7.31 -31.16
C GLY A 176 -53.02 -7.56 -30.07
N ARG A 177 -52.74 -7.13 -28.80
CA ARG A 177 -53.70 -7.24 -27.71
C ARG A 177 -54.70 -6.07 -27.68
N GLU A 178 -54.36 -4.92 -28.29
CA GLU A 178 -55.23 -3.76 -28.39
C GLU A 178 -56.13 -3.77 -29.64
N ARG A 179 -55.84 -4.60 -30.66
CA ARG A 179 -56.61 -4.71 -31.89
C ARG A 179 -57.15 -6.13 -32.05
N GLY A 180 -58.24 -6.42 -31.36
CA GLY A 180 -59.09 -7.58 -31.67
C GLY A 180 -59.85 -7.31 -32.97
N SER A 181 -59.31 -7.70 -34.12
CA SER A 181 -60.07 -7.89 -35.34
C SER A 181 -59.20 -8.52 -36.42
N LEU A 182 -59.76 -9.59 -36.99
CA LEU A 182 -59.27 -10.37 -38.10
C LEU A 182 -58.99 -9.50 -39.34
N GLN A 183 -57.73 -9.56 -39.83
CA GLN A 183 -57.50 -9.46 -41.26
C GLN A 183 -56.14 -10.09 -41.61
N ASP A 184 -56.28 -11.12 -42.43
CA ASP A 184 -55.21 -11.89 -43.08
C ASP A 184 -54.31 -10.97 -43.90
N ARG A 185 -53.05 -10.83 -43.51
CA ARG A 185 -51.96 -10.35 -44.37
C ARG A 185 -50.72 -11.20 -44.09
N THR A 186 -50.39 -12.03 -45.06
CA THR A 186 -49.12 -12.70 -45.23
C THR A 186 -47.95 -11.70 -45.24
N GLU A 187 -47.50 -11.33 -44.08
CA GLU A 187 -46.17 -10.71 -43.94
C GLU A 187 -45.11 -11.78 -43.84
N PRO A 188 -43.93 -11.63 -44.50
CA PRO A 188 -42.87 -12.58 -44.40
C PRO A 188 -42.46 -12.80 -42.94
N ALA A 189 -42.35 -14.07 -42.57
CA ALA A 189 -41.85 -14.46 -41.22
C ALA A 189 -40.51 -13.76 -40.97
N PRO A 190 -40.27 -13.24 -39.77
CA PRO A 190 -38.97 -12.63 -39.44
C PRO A 190 -37.88 -13.66 -39.73
N GLU A 191 -36.91 -13.26 -40.59
CA GLU A 191 -35.74 -14.08 -40.94
C GLU A 191 -35.16 -14.71 -39.67
N SER A 192 -35.21 -16.05 -39.65
CA SER A 192 -34.55 -16.78 -38.58
C SER A 192 -33.06 -16.54 -38.67
N LEU A 193 -32.43 -16.05 -37.59
CA LEU A 193 -30.98 -15.88 -37.53
C LEU A 193 -30.30 -17.18 -37.91
N SER A 194 -29.44 -17.15 -38.90
CA SER A 194 -28.64 -18.31 -39.28
C SER A 194 -27.73 -18.69 -38.08
N ARG A 195 -27.39 -20.00 -37.99
CA ARG A 195 -26.46 -20.46 -36.92
C ARG A 195 -25.15 -19.66 -36.91
N ARG A 196 -24.66 -19.24 -38.07
CA ARG A 196 -23.44 -18.44 -38.24
C ARG A 196 -23.62 -17.03 -37.68
N GLU A 197 -24.77 -16.41 -37.86
CA GLU A 197 -25.09 -15.09 -37.32
C GLU A 197 -25.30 -15.13 -35.81
N LEU A 198 -25.90 -16.20 -35.28
CA LEU A 198 -26.03 -16.42 -33.83
C LEU A 198 -24.66 -16.54 -33.16
N VAL A 199 -23.76 -17.35 -33.72
CA VAL A 199 -22.38 -17.49 -33.23
C VAL A 199 -21.62 -16.16 -33.30
N GLY A 200 -21.77 -15.41 -34.39
CA GLY A 200 -21.15 -14.08 -34.55
C GLY A 200 -21.64 -13.06 -33.52
N ASN A 201 -22.93 -13.09 -33.19
CA ASN A 201 -23.52 -12.18 -32.19
C ASN A 201 -23.13 -12.55 -30.75
N LEU A 202 -22.84 -13.83 -30.48
CA LEU A 202 -22.42 -14.33 -29.16
C LEU A 202 -20.90 -14.33 -28.99
N ALA A 203 -20.12 -13.97 -30.04
CA ALA A 203 -18.65 -13.98 -29.98
C ALA A 203 -18.03 -13.08 -28.89
N ALA A 204 -18.77 -12.09 -28.40
CA ALA A 204 -18.33 -11.24 -27.30
C ALA A 204 -18.44 -11.90 -25.90
N VAL A 205 -19.24 -12.95 -25.76
CA VAL A 205 -19.42 -13.65 -24.46
C VAL A 205 -18.14 -14.35 -23.99
N PRO A 206 -17.41 -15.11 -24.84
CA PRO A 206 -16.10 -15.65 -24.49
C PRO A 206 -15.08 -14.57 -24.11
N VAL A 207 -15.16 -13.39 -24.74
CA VAL A 207 -14.26 -12.26 -24.42
C VAL A 207 -14.52 -11.71 -23.02
N LEU A 208 -15.78 -11.65 -22.57
CA LEU A 208 -16.10 -11.35 -21.16
C LEU A 208 -15.58 -12.40 -20.20
N GLY A 209 -15.66 -13.68 -20.56
CA GLY A 209 -15.07 -14.76 -19.78
C GLY A 209 -13.54 -14.62 -19.66
N LEU A 210 -12.87 -14.28 -20.78
CA LEU A 210 -11.45 -13.98 -20.80
C LEU A 210 -11.10 -12.75 -19.94
N PHE A 211 -11.95 -11.71 -19.98
CA PHE A 211 -11.81 -10.54 -19.12
C PHE A 211 -11.91 -10.92 -17.63
N ALA A 212 -12.95 -11.65 -17.24
CA ALA A 212 -13.14 -12.06 -15.85
C ALA A 212 -11.99 -12.94 -15.35
N TRP A 213 -11.50 -13.85 -16.19
CA TRP A 213 -10.32 -14.66 -15.89
C TRP A 213 -9.05 -13.80 -15.78
N GLY A 214 -8.82 -12.88 -16.72
CA GLY A 214 -7.67 -11.96 -16.71
C GLY A 214 -7.71 -11.00 -15.52
N ALA A 215 -8.87 -10.43 -15.21
CA ALA A 215 -9.06 -9.54 -14.07
C ALA A 215 -8.84 -10.27 -12.73
N ASN A 216 -9.37 -11.50 -12.59
CA ASN A 216 -9.14 -12.32 -11.41
C ASN A 216 -7.67 -12.73 -11.28
N ARG A 217 -7.01 -13.08 -12.38
CA ARG A 217 -5.59 -13.42 -12.37
C ARG A 217 -4.72 -12.20 -12.07
N LYS A 218 -5.05 -11.03 -12.62
CA LYS A 218 -4.37 -9.78 -12.30
C LYS A 218 -4.60 -9.37 -10.84
N HIS A 219 -5.82 -9.49 -10.31
CA HIS A 219 -6.11 -9.21 -8.90
C HIS A 219 -5.33 -10.15 -7.98
N ASN A 220 -5.27 -11.44 -8.29
CA ASN A 220 -4.45 -12.39 -7.54
C ASN A 220 -2.95 -12.11 -7.72
N PHE A 221 -2.55 -11.68 -8.91
CA PHE A 221 -1.20 -11.25 -9.23
C PHE A 221 -0.87 -9.93 -8.53
N GLU A 222 -1.74 -8.95 -8.45
CA GLU A 222 -1.53 -7.70 -7.71
C GLU A 222 -1.65 -7.88 -6.19
N LYS A 223 -2.42 -8.84 -5.70
CA LYS A 223 -2.33 -9.30 -4.31
C LYS A 223 -0.96 -9.89 -3.98
N MET A 224 -0.37 -10.60 -4.93
CA MET A 224 0.99 -11.15 -4.82
C MET A 224 2.07 -10.14 -5.20
N HIS A 225 1.74 -9.05 -5.91
CA HIS A 225 2.67 -8.18 -6.67
C HIS A 225 2.69 -6.72 -6.26
N ALA A 226 2.53 -6.45 -5.05
CA ALA A 226 3.44 -5.46 -4.52
C ALA A 226 4.93 -5.86 -4.77
N ILE A 227 5.19 -7.07 -5.21
CA ILE A 227 6.49 -7.76 -5.39
C ILE A 227 6.65 -8.19 -6.86
N THR A 228 7.80 -7.96 -7.49
CA THR A 228 8.10 -8.46 -8.86
C THR A 228 8.34 -9.96 -8.89
N GLY A 229 8.13 -10.58 -10.07
CA GLY A 229 8.53 -11.98 -10.30
C GLY A 229 10.02 -12.25 -10.02
N ALA A 230 10.89 -11.30 -10.35
CA ALA A 230 12.32 -11.40 -10.00
C ALA A 230 12.56 -11.42 -8.49
N THR A 231 11.83 -10.57 -7.73
CA THR A 231 11.93 -10.55 -6.26
C THR A 231 11.38 -11.82 -5.63
N ILE A 232 10.28 -12.38 -6.15
CA ILE A 232 9.77 -13.67 -5.67
C ILE A 232 10.84 -14.75 -5.81
N THR A 233 11.50 -14.83 -6.96
CA THR A 233 12.57 -15.80 -7.19
C THR A 233 13.75 -15.58 -6.25
N LEU A 234 14.16 -14.33 -6.03
CA LEU A 234 15.24 -14.00 -5.09
C LEU A 234 14.85 -14.36 -3.65
N GLN A 235 13.63 -14.06 -3.22
CA GLN A 235 13.12 -14.43 -1.90
C GLN A 235 13.08 -15.95 -1.71
N GLU A 236 12.58 -16.69 -2.68
CA GLU A 236 12.54 -18.16 -2.63
C GLU A 236 13.96 -18.76 -2.56
N THR A 237 14.90 -18.18 -3.30
CA THR A 237 16.30 -18.60 -3.23
C THR A 237 16.90 -18.31 -1.86
N ALA A 238 16.72 -17.10 -1.33
CA ALA A 238 17.20 -16.72 -0.01
C ALA A 238 16.60 -17.58 1.11
N LEU A 239 15.30 -17.90 1.06
CA LEU A 239 14.63 -18.74 2.06
C LEU A 239 15.14 -20.19 2.08
N LYS A 240 15.69 -20.71 0.99
CA LYS A 240 16.35 -22.04 0.98
C LYS A 240 17.59 -22.09 1.86
N ASP A 241 18.20 -20.94 2.13
CA ASP A 241 19.37 -20.82 2.97
C ASP A 241 19.03 -20.68 4.46
N LEU A 242 17.73 -20.65 4.81
CA LEU A 242 17.28 -20.56 6.20
C LEU A 242 17.62 -21.86 6.97
N LYS A 243 18.35 -21.71 8.08
CA LYS A 243 18.93 -22.84 8.84
C LYS A 243 18.00 -23.42 9.92
N GLY A 244 16.84 -22.81 10.15
CA GLY A 244 15.90 -23.28 11.17
C GLY A 244 14.75 -22.32 11.43
N GLU A 245 13.93 -22.62 12.43
CA GLU A 245 12.83 -21.78 12.86
C GLU A 245 13.28 -20.77 13.92
N LEU A 246 12.93 -19.50 13.74
CA LEU A 246 13.28 -18.43 14.67
C LEU A 246 12.49 -18.60 15.98
N PRO A 247 13.15 -18.76 17.14
CA PRO A 247 12.46 -18.87 18.42
C PRO A 247 11.72 -17.60 18.80
N ALA A 248 10.69 -17.75 19.63
CA ALA A 248 9.89 -16.64 20.16
C ALA A 248 9.91 -16.65 21.69
N GLY A 249 9.67 -15.47 22.28
CA GLY A 249 9.42 -15.28 23.69
C GLY A 249 8.05 -14.64 23.93
N THR A 250 7.62 -14.51 25.19
CA THR A 250 6.31 -13.96 25.53
C THR A 250 6.45 -12.75 26.45
N VAL A 251 5.80 -11.65 26.09
CA VAL A 251 5.72 -10.43 26.91
C VAL A 251 4.23 -10.13 27.14
N GLY A 252 3.78 -10.26 28.36
CA GLY A 252 2.34 -10.23 28.66
C GLY A 252 1.61 -11.34 27.91
N ASN A 253 0.68 -10.97 27.04
CA ASN A 253 -0.05 -11.89 26.16
C ASN A 253 0.52 -11.98 24.73
N LEU A 254 1.64 -11.30 24.45
CA LEU A 254 2.21 -11.19 23.09
C LEU A 254 3.34 -12.19 22.90
N LYS A 255 3.24 -13.02 21.86
CA LYS A 255 4.31 -13.89 21.41
C LYS A 255 5.14 -13.16 20.36
N MET A 256 6.40 -12.87 20.64
CA MET A 256 7.32 -12.09 19.81
C MET A 256 8.53 -12.93 19.39
N SER A 257 8.95 -12.85 18.15
CA SER A 257 10.19 -13.46 17.68
C SER A 257 11.42 -12.85 18.36
N ARG A 258 12.46 -13.63 18.62
CA ARG A 258 13.71 -13.16 19.26
C ARG A 258 14.42 -12.07 18.47
N LEU A 259 14.20 -12.02 17.14
CA LEU A 259 14.63 -10.94 16.26
C LEU A 259 13.40 -10.13 15.85
N ILE A 260 13.49 -8.81 16.01
CA ILE A 260 12.44 -7.83 15.70
C ILE A 260 12.94 -6.96 14.55
N LEU A 261 12.09 -6.71 13.53
CA LEU A 261 12.42 -5.84 12.40
C LEU A 261 12.34 -4.37 12.83
N GLY A 262 13.46 -3.66 12.78
CA GLY A 262 13.55 -2.23 13.10
C GLY A 262 13.13 -1.35 11.92
N CYS A 263 12.53 -0.20 12.19
CA CYS A 263 11.96 0.71 11.19
C CYS A 263 12.89 1.83 10.71
N ASN A 264 14.04 2.04 11.35
CA ASN A 264 14.86 3.24 11.10
C ASN A 264 15.42 3.31 9.68
N LEU A 265 15.77 2.19 9.05
CA LEU A 265 16.20 2.15 7.65
C LEU A 265 15.06 2.61 6.72
N ILE A 266 13.85 2.11 6.96
CA ILE A 266 12.65 2.43 6.19
C ILE A 266 12.30 3.91 6.31
N GLY A 267 12.42 4.49 7.51
CA GLY A 267 12.14 5.89 7.78
C GLY A 267 13.26 6.85 7.34
N GLY A 268 14.43 6.31 6.98
CA GLY A 268 15.64 7.12 6.72
C GLY A 268 16.19 7.78 7.99
N TRP A 269 15.93 7.21 9.16
CA TRP A 269 16.41 7.72 10.46
C TRP A 269 17.60 6.94 11.00
N ALA A 270 18.16 6.03 10.21
CA ALA A 270 19.36 5.33 10.60
C ALA A 270 20.55 6.27 10.59
N HIS A 271 21.33 6.22 11.65
CA HIS A 271 22.55 7.00 11.81
C HIS A 271 23.75 6.22 11.32
N ALA A 272 24.64 6.87 10.63
CA ALA A 272 25.91 6.29 10.19
C ALA A 272 27.00 7.33 10.32
N ARG A 273 27.27 7.72 11.54
CA ARG A 273 28.28 8.75 11.87
C ARG A 273 27.97 10.06 11.15
N ASP A 274 28.97 10.64 10.47
CA ASP A 274 28.86 11.95 9.79
C ASP A 274 28.41 11.83 8.33
N LEU A 275 27.96 10.67 7.88
CA LEU A 275 27.56 10.43 6.50
C LEU A 275 26.18 11.04 6.24
N ILE A 276 26.11 12.32 5.97
CA ILE A 276 24.88 13.12 5.81
C ILE A 276 23.94 12.62 4.71
N TYR A 277 24.46 11.93 3.70
CA TYR A 277 23.68 11.39 2.58
C TYR A 277 22.98 10.05 2.87
N VAL A 278 23.34 9.38 3.98
CA VAL A 278 22.83 8.01 4.29
C VAL A 278 21.31 7.99 4.43
N SER A 279 20.72 8.98 5.11
CA SER A 279 19.26 9.11 5.21
C SER A 279 18.58 9.16 3.85
N SER A 280 19.14 9.94 2.92
CA SER A 280 18.60 10.06 1.56
C SER A 280 18.75 8.78 0.76
N LEU A 281 19.87 8.07 0.89
CA LEU A 281 20.08 6.76 0.26
C LEU A 281 19.08 5.71 0.77
N PHE A 282 18.84 5.66 2.07
CA PHE A 282 17.87 4.72 2.65
C PHE A 282 16.44 5.00 2.16
N LYS A 283 16.05 6.27 2.08
CA LYS A 283 14.74 6.66 1.52
C LYS A 283 14.62 6.33 0.03
N ALA A 284 15.69 6.50 -0.73
CA ALA A 284 15.71 6.17 -2.15
C ALA A 284 15.64 4.64 -2.39
N TYR A 285 16.27 3.85 -1.54
CA TYR A 285 16.22 2.38 -1.62
C TYR A 285 14.87 1.83 -1.15
N ASN A 286 14.37 2.29 0.00
CA ASN A 286 13.16 1.80 0.65
C ASN A 286 11.89 2.43 0.04
N THR A 287 11.66 2.19 -1.27
CA THR A 287 10.37 2.46 -1.89
C THR A 287 9.27 1.62 -1.25
N ASP A 288 8.00 2.02 -1.39
CA ASP A 288 6.84 1.25 -0.87
C ASP A 288 6.96 -0.24 -1.19
N ARG A 289 7.29 -0.54 -2.44
CA ARG A 289 7.47 -1.90 -2.93
C ARG A 289 8.60 -2.63 -2.20
N LYS A 290 9.77 -1.98 -2.05
CA LYS A 290 10.93 -2.57 -1.39
C LYS A 290 10.65 -2.83 0.10
N VAL A 291 9.90 -1.94 0.75
CA VAL A 291 9.43 -2.15 2.13
C VAL A 291 8.51 -3.36 2.22
N PHE A 292 7.58 -3.53 1.27
CA PHE A 292 6.69 -4.70 1.24
C PHE A 292 7.45 -6.01 1.04
N GLU A 293 8.45 -6.01 0.13
CA GLU A 293 9.33 -7.14 -0.08
C GLU A 293 10.09 -7.51 1.20
N THR A 294 10.60 -6.52 1.92
CA THR A 294 11.32 -6.71 3.19
C THR A 294 10.42 -7.30 4.28
N ILE A 295 9.22 -6.74 4.48
CA ILE A 295 8.28 -7.24 5.51
C ILE A 295 7.81 -8.66 5.19
N GLU A 296 7.46 -8.93 3.93
CA GLU A 296 7.02 -10.28 3.51
C GLU A 296 8.11 -11.32 3.70
N LEU A 297 9.37 -10.99 3.34
CA LEU A 297 10.49 -11.88 3.55
C LEU A 297 10.76 -12.12 5.05
N ALA A 298 10.64 -11.06 5.87
CA ALA A 298 10.76 -11.17 7.32
C ALA A 298 9.70 -12.11 7.91
N GLU A 299 8.43 -11.99 7.51
CA GLU A 299 7.37 -12.91 7.93
C GLU A 299 7.66 -14.36 7.53
N LYS A 300 8.11 -14.59 6.29
CA LYS A 300 8.47 -15.93 5.79
C LYS A 300 9.67 -16.51 6.51
N ALA A 301 10.59 -15.67 6.97
CA ALA A 301 11.76 -16.08 7.75
C ALA A 301 11.47 -16.24 9.25
N GLY A 302 10.21 -16.04 9.70
CA GLY A 302 9.78 -16.26 11.08
C GLY A 302 9.80 -15.02 11.98
N ILE A 303 10.12 -13.84 11.46
CA ILE A 303 9.99 -12.59 12.20
C ILE A 303 8.51 -12.19 12.24
N ASN A 304 7.94 -12.04 13.43
CA ASN A 304 6.53 -11.74 13.62
C ASN A 304 6.26 -10.39 14.31
N MET A 305 7.31 -9.62 14.58
CA MET A 305 7.19 -8.30 15.22
C MET A 305 8.04 -7.28 14.46
N MET A 306 7.46 -6.12 14.18
CA MET A 306 8.12 -4.97 13.56
C MET A 306 7.98 -3.74 14.45
N GLN A 307 9.07 -3.01 14.65
CA GLN A 307 9.02 -1.72 15.32
C GLN A 307 8.57 -0.65 14.32
N LEU A 308 7.64 0.22 14.73
CA LEU A 308 7.10 1.32 13.91
C LEU A 308 7.01 2.64 14.69
N VAL A 309 6.78 3.70 13.94
CA VAL A 309 6.30 5.00 14.42
C VAL A 309 4.93 5.31 13.79
N THR A 310 4.16 6.21 14.42
CA THR A 310 2.79 6.55 13.96
C THR A 310 2.74 6.96 12.48
N GLN A 311 3.76 7.66 11.98
CA GLN A 311 3.85 8.12 10.59
C GLN A 311 4.02 7.00 9.56
N GLN A 312 4.44 5.80 9.96
CA GLN A 312 4.66 4.66 9.06
C GLN A 312 3.42 3.76 8.89
N TYR A 313 2.40 3.91 9.74
CA TYR A 313 1.20 3.08 9.68
C TYR A 313 0.43 3.16 8.36
N PRO A 314 0.30 4.31 7.68
CA PRO A 314 -0.35 4.32 6.36
C PRO A 314 0.30 3.37 5.35
N LEU A 315 1.64 3.29 5.35
CA LEU A 315 2.38 2.36 4.51
C LEU A 315 2.20 0.90 4.97
N PHE A 316 2.26 0.68 6.29
CA PHE A 316 2.05 -0.64 6.88
C PHE A 316 0.63 -1.17 6.63
N HIS A 317 -0.41 -0.34 6.76
CA HIS A 317 -1.79 -0.72 6.42
C HIS A 317 -1.94 -1.07 4.94
N LYS A 318 -1.23 -0.36 4.05
CA LYS A 318 -1.19 -0.69 2.64
C LYS A 318 -0.58 -2.07 2.41
N TYR A 319 0.50 -2.39 3.13
CA TYR A 319 1.09 -3.74 3.15
C TYR A 319 0.08 -4.79 3.65
N CYS A 320 -0.54 -4.55 4.80
CA CYS A 320 -1.53 -5.48 5.38
C CYS A 320 -2.69 -5.78 4.44
N LYS A 321 -3.15 -4.78 3.69
CA LYS A 321 -4.23 -4.91 2.73
C LYS A 321 -3.82 -5.68 1.47
N LEU A 322 -2.59 -5.50 1.00
CA LEU A 322 -2.14 -6.01 -0.30
C LEU A 322 -1.40 -7.34 -0.22
N VAL A 323 -0.69 -7.60 0.89
CA VAL A 323 0.25 -8.73 1.00
C VAL A 323 -0.15 -9.67 2.14
N SER A 324 0.01 -9.23 3.39
CA SER A 324 -0.20 -10.06 4.59
C SER A 324 -0.51 -9.20 5.81
N ASN A 325 -1.31 -9.72 6.75
CA ASN A 325 -1.65 -9.08 8.02
C ASN A 325 -1.13 -9.84 9.25
N LYS A 326 -0.06 -10.61 9.10
CA LYS A 326 0.50 -11.45 10.18
C LYS A 326 1.50 -10.71 11.06
N MET A 327 2.16 -9.68 10.53
CA MET A 327 3.16 -8.90 11.24
C MET A 327 2.52 -8.10 12.37
N GLN A 328 2.96 -8.34 13.61
CA GLN A 328 2.64 -7.54 14.77
C GLN A 328 3.48 -6.26 14.80
N THR A 329 3.01 -5.23 15.52
CA THR A 329 3.72 -3.95 15.56
C THR A 329 4.01 -3.49 16.98
N MET A 330 5.24 -3.01 17.20
CA MET A 330 5.68 -2.34 18.41
C MET A 330 5.88 -0.86 18.10
N CYS A 331 4.93 -0.02 18.51
CA CYS A 331 4.94 1.41 18.20
C CYS A 331 5.64 2.23 19.28
N GLN A 332 6.62 3.03 18.85
CA GLN A 332 7.19 4.05 19.72
C GLN A 332 6.32 5.31 19.70
N VAL A 333 5.99 5.82 20.88
CA VAL A 333 5.18 7.02 21.07
C VAL A 333 6.01 8.16 21.66
N TYR A 334 5.61 9.40 21.38
CA TYR A 334 6.34 10.62 21.67
C TYR A 334 5.58 11.57 22.62
N PRO A 335 5.26 11.13 23.85
CA PRO A 335 4.53 11.98 24.80
C PRO A 335 5.39 13.17 25.23
N THR A 336 4.73 14.30 25.45
CA THR A 336 5.36 15.50 25.99
C THR A 336 4.71 15.88 27.30
N GLU A 337 5.36 16.75 28.09
CA GLU A 337 4.78 17.24 29.33
C GLU A 337 3.43 17.96 29.12
N LYS A 338 3.27 18.63 27.99
CA LYS A 338 2.04 19.37 27.64
C LYS A 338 0.98 18.46 27.01
N ASP A 339 1.39 17.38 26.38
CA ASP A 339 0.51 16.45 25.68
C ASP A 339 1.04 15.02 25.79
N MET A 340 0.49 14.27 26.74
CA MET A 340 0.90 12.89 27.00
C MET A 340 0.08 11.85 26.22
N LYS A 341 -1.08 12.23 25.67
CA LYS A 341 -2.05 11.28 25.15
C LYS A 341 -2.15 11.22 23.64
N THR A 342 -2.13 12.35 22.98
CA THR A 342 -2.45 12.44 21.54
C THR A 342 -1.64 11.48 20.67
N ASP A 343 -0.34 11.31 20.92
CA ASP A 343 0.46 10.40 20.12
C ASP A 343 0.24 8.92 20.49
N ILE A 344 -0.07 8.65 21.76
CA ILE A 344 -0.51 7.31 22.21
C ILE A 344 -1.83 6.94 21.53
N ASP A 345 -2.82 7.84 21.54
CA ASP A 345 -4.12 7.62 20.92
C ASP A 345 -3.99 7.38 19.40
N LYS A 346 -3.15 8.15 18.71
CA LYS A 346 -2.83 7.93 17.30
C LYS A 346 -2.25 6.54 17.04
N ALA A 347 -1.37 6.04 17.89
CA ALA A 347 -0.79 4.71 17.76
C ALA A 347 -1.84 3.61 18.01
N ILE A 348 -2.74 3.83 18.98
CA ILE A 348 -3.88 2.95 19.27
C ILE A 348 -4.83 2.89 18.07
N ASP A 349 -5.26 4.06 17.58
CA ASP A 349 -6.17 4.19 16.42
C ASP A 349 -5.56 3.58 15.15
N ALA A 350 -4.24 3.64 15.03
CA ALA A 350 -3.51 3.00 13.94
C ALA A 350 -3.35 1.47 14.12
N GLY A 351 -3.86 0.87 15.21
CA GLY A 351 -3.85 -0.58 15.42
C GLY A 351 -2.49 -1.14 15.85
N ALA A 352 -1.72 -0.38 16.63
CA ALA A 352 -0.49 -0.89 17.24
C ALA A 352 -0.77 -2.13 18.11
N THR A 353 0.14 -3.12 18.09
CA THR A 353 0.00 -4.32 18.93
C THR A 353 0.53 -4.07 20.35
N THR A 354 1.63 -3.34 20.48
CA THR A 354 2.21 -2.91 21.75
C THR A 354 2.83 -1.51 21.60
N LEU A 355 2.95 -0.81 22.71
CA LEU A 355 3.39 0.59 22.75
C LEU A 355 4.59 0.74 23.69
N TYR A 356 5.49 1.66 23.40
CA TYR A 356 6.51 2.08 24.36
C TYR A 356 6.87 3.56 24.19
N VAL A 357 7.20 4.22 25.29
CA VAL A 357 7.69 5.60 25.26
C VAL A 357 9.07 5.64 24.61
N GLN A 358 9.24 6.46 23.60
CA GLN A 358 10.49 6.57 22.83
C GLN A 358 11.65 7.05 23.73
N GLY A 359 12.86 6.52 23.50
CA GLY A 359 14.00 6.68 24.39
C GLY A 359 14.38 8.11 24.70
N ALA A 360 14.53 8.98 23.70
CA ALA A 360 14.89 10.38 23.94
C ALA A 360 13.81 11.16 24.72
N TYR A 361 12.54 10.80 24.59
CA TYR A 361 11.46 11.41 25.37
C TYR A 361 11.47 10.92 26.80
N ALA A 362 11.70 9.64 27.03
CA ALA A 362 11.89 9.10 28.38
C ALA A 362 13.09 9.74 29.08
N GLU A 363 14.22 9.89 28.37
CA GLU A 363 15.43 10.56 28.86
C GLU A 363 15.16 12.02 29.25
N ARG A 364 14.39 12.78 28.44
CA ARG A 364 14.00 14.16 28.79
C ARG A 364 13.19 14.23 30.07
N PHE A 365 12.24 13.33 30.27
CA PHE A 365 11.47 13.28 31.51
C PHE A 365 12.34 13.00 32.72
N VAL A 366 13.24 12.00 32.64
CA VAL A 366 14.15 11.66 33.74
C VAL A 366 15.14 12.80 33.99
N HIS A 367 15.74 13.36 32.95
CA HIS A 367 16.70 14.48 33.08
C HIS A 367 16.05 15.74 33.73
N SER A 368 14.77 15.98 33.45
CA SER A 368 14.03 17.08 34.08
C SER A 368 13.44 16.72 35.46
N GLY A 369 13.76 15.55 36.02
CA GLY A 369 13.22 15.09 37.30
C GLY A 369 11.75 14.68 37.26
N ARG A 370 11.20 14.43 36.06
CA ARG A 370 9.77 14.15 35.85
C ARG A 370 9.49 12.68 35.53
N VAL A 371 10.09 11.78 36.33
CA VAL A 371 9.84 10.32 36.20
C VAL A 371 8.35 9.99 36.38
N ASP A 372 7.59 10.81 37.14
CA ASP A 372 6.15 10.70 37.30
C ASP A 372 5.39 10.69 35.95
N LEU A 373 5.90 11.40 34.95
CA LEU A 373 5.27 11.44 33.64
C LEU A 373 5.41 10.11 32.89
N LEU A 374 6.52 9.39 33.05
CA LEU A 374 6.66 8.03 32.51
C LEU A 374 5.64 7.08 33.12
N GLY A 375 5.43 7.16 34.45
CA GLY A 375 4.39 6.40 35.13
C GLY A 375 3.01 6.68 34.56
N LYS A 376 2.64 7.95 34.39
CA LYS A 376 1.35 8.36 33.83
C LYS A 376 1.15 7.86 32.38
N CYS A 377 2.21 7.85 31.56
CA CYS A 377 2.15 7.30 30.20
C CYS A 377 1.91 5.78 30.23
N LEU A 378 2.62 5.05 31.09
CA LEU A 378 2.44 3.61 31.26
C LEU A 378 1.02 3.26 31.72
N ASP A 379 0.54 3.95 32.77
CA ASP A 379 -0.80 3.75 33.30
C ASP A 379 -1.87 4.00 32.25
N TYR A 380 -1.68 5.05 31.44
CA TYR A 380 -2.60 5.36 30.35
C TYR A 380 -2.60 4.26 29.29
N MET A 381 -1.44 3.84 28.78
CA MET A 381 -1.35 2.76 27.78
C MET A 381 -1.94 1.45 28.32
N LYS A 382 -1.67 1.10 29.59
CA LYS A 382 -2.21 -0.10 30.23
C LYS A 382 -3.71 -0.01 30.49
N SER A 383 -4.24 1.17 30.82
CA SER A 383 -5.69 1.39 30.97
C SER A 383 -6.46 1.19 29.66
N GLN A 384 -5.79 1.36 28.52
CA GLN A 384 -6.33 1.05 27.19
C GLN A 384 -6.15 -0.43 26.80
N GLY A 385 -5.62 -1.28 27.71
CA GLY A 385 -5.44 -2.71 27.49
C GLY A 385 -4.16 -3.12 26.77
N TYR A 386 -3.20 -2.21 26.61
CA TYR A 386 -1.96 -2.47 25.88
C TYR A 386 -0.83 -2.97 26.78
N VAL A 387 -0.03 -3.88 26.24
CA VAL A 387 1.30 -4.19 26.78
C VAL A 387 2.17 -2.95 26.54
N ALA A 388 2.79 -2.41 27.61
CA ALA A 388 3.41 -1.09 27.59
C ALA A 388 4.87 -1.12 28.08
N GLY A 389 5.77 -0.48 27.29
CA GLY A 389 7.20 -0.43 27.56
C GLY A 389 7.76 0.98 27.74
N ILE A 390 9.01 1.03 28.19
CA ILE A 390 9.83 2.25 28.23
C ILE A 390 11.07 2.03 27.37
N GLY A 391 11.33 3.01 26.46
CA GLY A 391 12.54 3.08 25.66
C GLY A 391 13.62 3.93 26.32
N SER A 392 14.89 3.61 26.11
CA SER A 392 16.00 4.44 26.52
C SER A 392 17.31 4.11 25.82
N HIS A 393 18.14 5.14 25.58
CA HIS A 393 19.55 4.97 25.26
C HIS A 393 20.38 4.95 26.56
N ALA A 394 20.10 5.84 27.49
CA ALA A 394 20.78 5.99 28.75
C ALA A 394 20.25 5.01 29.82
N ILE A 395 21.15 4.32 30.55
CA ILE A 395 20.77 3.36 31.59
C ILE A 395 20.07 4.06 32.77
N GLU A 396 20.33 5.33 32.99
CA GLU A 396 19.77 6.15 34.07
C GLU A 396 18.23 6.17 34.03
N VAL A 397 17.63 6.11 32.84
CA VAL A 397 16.16 6.05 32.72
C VAL A 397 15.60 4.80 33.37
N ILE A 398 16.24 3.66 33.14
CA ILE A 398 15.78 2.39 33.73
C ILE A 398 16.05 2.39 35.24
N ILE A 399 17.20 2.92 35.67
CA ILE A 399 17.54 3.08 37.08
C ILE A 399 16.46 3.90 37.81
N GLU A 400 16.11 5.05 37.29
CA GLU A 400 15.12 5.93 37.89
C GLU A 400 13.69 5.37 37.79
N ALA A 401 13.35 4.67 36.69
CA ALA A 401 12.07 3.98 36.59
C ALA A 401 11.90 2.86 37.64
N GLU A 402 12.95 2.02 37.85
CA GLU A 402 12.94 0.96 38.87
C GLU A 402 12.92 1.55 40.29
N LYS A 403 13.70 2.60 40.58
CA LYS A 403 13.67 3.32 41.85
C LYS A 403 12.30 3.93 42.17
N ALA A 404 11.63 4.46 41.16
CA ALA A 404 10.30 5.02 41.29
C ALA A 404 9.20 3.95 41.36
N GLY A 405 9.54 2.68 41.26
CA GLY A 405 8.59 1.57 41.27
C GLY A 405 7.67 1.51 40.04
N LEU A 406 8.10 2.07 38.90
CA LEU A 406 7.32 1.99 37.67
C LEU A 406 7.25 0.53 37.20
N ASN A 407 6.11 0.16 36.61
CA ASN A 407 5.86 -1.21 36.22
C ASN A 407 5.64 -1.35 34.71
N PRO A 408 6.65 -1.11 33.85
CA PRO A 408 6.56 -1.45 32.43
C PRO A 408 6.50 -2.97 32.26
N ASP A 409 5.92 -3.42 31.15
CA ASP A 409 5.89 -4.85 30.79
C ASP A 409 7.22 -5.28 30.14
N TYR A 410 7.97 -4.34 29.57
CA TYR A 410 9.30 -4.55 28.98
C TYR A 410 10.08 -3.24 28.86
N TYR A 411 11.39 -3.36 28.69
CA TYR A 411 12.27 -2.25 28.34
C TYR A 411 12.81 -2.38 26.92
N VAL A 412 12.92 -1.24 26.22
CA VAL A 412 13.61 -1.12 24.94
C VAL A 412 14.88 -0.31 25.19
N LYS A 413 16.01 -0.95 25.42
CA LYS A 413 17.26 -0.28 25.83
C LYS A 413 18.41 -0.63 24.90
N THR A 414 19.18 0.37 24.50
CA THR A 414 20.42 0.15 23.71
C THR A 414 21.36 -0.82 24.41
N LEU A 415 22.05 -1.64 23.62
CA LEU A 415 23.12 -2.47 24.11
C LEU A 415 24.12 -2.76 23.00
N HIS A 416 25.34 -2.31 23.14
CA HIS A 416 26.46 -2.69 22.30
C HIS A 416 27.78 -2.51 23.04
N HIS A 417 28.82 -3.26 22.66
CA HIS A 417 30.17 -3.02 23.19
C HIS A 417 30.80 -1.78 22.55
N ASP A 418 31.92 -1.33 23.10
CA ASP A 418 32.66 -0.15 22.63
C ASP A 418 34.01 -0.51 21.96
N ARG A 419 34.17 -1.79 21.53
CA ARG A 419 35.40 -2.31 20.91
C ARG A 419 35.37 -2.16 19.39
N TYR A 420 35.07 -0.98 18.89
CA TYR A 420 35.13 -0.65 17.47
C TYR A 420 35.81 0.71 17.28
N TRP A 421 36.47 0.91 16.13
CA TRP A 421 37.36 2.03 15.91
C TRP A 421 36.69 3.42 16.02
N SER A 422 35.42 3.53 15.73
CA SER A 422 34.64 4.77 15.81
C SER A 422 33.85 4.92 17.11
N ALA A 423 34.10 4.10 18.12
CA ALA A 423 33.48 4.25 19.43
C ALA A 423 33.90 5.59 20.07
N HIS A 424 32.97 6.22 20.77
CA HIS A 424 33.25 7.48 21.47
C HIS A 424 34.32 7.24 22.57
N PRO A 425 35.38 8.03 22.63
CA PRO A 425 36.42 7.90 23.65
C PRO A 425 35.83 7.89 25.06
N ARG A 426 36.30 6.98 25.93
CA ARG A 426 35.74 6.80 27.28
C ARG A 426 35.85 8.03 28.15
N GLU A 427 36.97 8.75 28.02
CA GLU A 427 37.26 10.00 28.75
C GLU A 427 36.32 11.16 28.42
N ASN A 428 35.65 11.10 27.27
CA ASN A 428 34.74 12.14 26.79
C ASN A 428 33.26 11.80 27.01
N ARG A 429 32.94 10.60 27.55
CA ARG A 429 31.55 10.16 27.73
C ARG A 429 30.91 10.84 28.94
N VAL A 430 29.73 11.41 28.72
CA VAL A 430 28.92 12.05 29.75
C VAL A 430 27.53 11.42 29.77
N PRO A 431 26.96 11.08 30.93
CA PRO A 431 25.61 10.59 31.03
C PRO A 431 24.62 11.49 30.27
N PHE A 432 23.59 10.91 29.66
CA PHE A 432 22.61 11.61 28.83
C PHE A 432 23.14 12.32 27.57
N SER A 433 24.41 12.15 27.22
CA SER A 433 25.01 12.87 26.08
C SER A 433 24.55 12.36 24.69
N VAL A 434 23.87 11.24 24.61
CA VAL A 434 23.46 10.60 23.34
C VAL A 434 22.58 11.53 22.48
N ASP A 435 21.73 12.35 23.11
CA ASP A 435 20.80 13.25 22.43
C ASP A 435 21.08 14.74 22.68
N GLN A 436 22.07 15.05 23.50
CA GLN A 436 22.41 16.41 23.87
C GLN A 436 23.49 16.98 22.95
N GLY A 437 23.06 17.93 22.12
CA GLY A 437 23.97 18.78 21.37
C GLY A 437 24.84 18.01 20.40
N ARG A 438 24.30 17.67 19.23
CA ARG A 438 25.10 17.20 18.11
C ARG A 438 26.21 18.24 17.86
N SER A 439 27.44 17.81 18.04
CA SER A 439 28.62 18.63 17.76
C SER A 439 29.28 18.15 16.48
N SER A 440 29.87 19.08 15.73
CA SER A 440 30.77 18.74 14.63
C SER A 440 32.17 18.31 15.14
N ASP A 441 32.42 18.44 16.43
CA ASP A 441 33.66 17.97 17.07
C ASP A 441 33.51 16.50 17.45
N HIS A 442 34.28 15.64 16.77
CA HIS A 442 34.33 14.21 17.02
C HIS A 442 34.69 13.82 18.46
N ASN A 443 35.41 14.67 19.18
CA ASN A 443 35.75 14.40 20.58
C ASN A 443 34.57 14.60 21.53
N HIS A 444 33.53 15.31 21.09
CA HIS A 444 32.34 15.60 21.89
C HIS A 444 31.12 14.78 21.49
N PHE A 445 31.06 14.28 20.26
CA PHE A 445 29.91 13.54 19.77
C PHE A 445 30.29 12.50 18.70
N HIS A 446 29.94 11.25 18.92
CA HIS A 446 30.01 10.17 17.94
C HIS A 446 28.62 9.62 17.64
N ASP A 447 28.14 9.82 16.42
CA ASP A 447 26.77 9.51 16.00
C ASP A 447 26.44 8.00 15.96
N ASN A 448 27.39 7.14 16.25
CA ASN A 448 27.20 5.68 16.31
C ASN A 448 27.48 5.07 17.68
N MET A 449 27.60 5.91 18.73
CA MET A 449 27.73 5.45 20.11
C MET A 449 26.45 5.73 20.88
N PHE A 450 25.69 4.70 21.19
CA PHE A 450 24.36 4.81 21.79
C PHE A 450 24.27 4.19 23.18
N ASP A 451 25.11 3.25 23.52
CA ASP A 451 25.31 2.74 24.89
C ASP A 451 26.66 3.24 25.40
N LEU A 452 26.63 4.38 26.08
CA LEU A 452 27.86 5.05 26.51
C LEU A 452 28.63 4.28 27.59
N PHE A 453 27.89 3.53 28.42
CA PHE A 453 28.46 2.77 29.54
C PHE A 453 27.93 1.34 29.53
N PRO A 454 28.36 0.49 28.57
CA PRO A 454 27.81 -0.84 28.40
C PRO A 454 27.98 -1.74 29.63
N GLU A 455 29.08 -1.58 30.37
CA GLU A 455 29.31 -2.34 31.60
C GLU A 455 28.27 -1.98 32.68
N GLN A 456 27.94 -0.69 32.85
CA GLN A 456 26.89 -0.24 33.78
C GLN A 456 25.52 -0.72 33.33
N THR A 457 25.24 -0.68 32.04
CA THR A 457 24.00 -1.21 31.47
C THR A 457 23.85 -2.69 31.80
N ILE A 458 24.86 -3.51 31.55
CA ILE A 458 24.83 -4.97 31.80
C ILE A 458 24.65 -5.24 33.30
N GLU A 459 25.44 -4.59 34.16
CA GLU A 459 25.39 -4.81 35.60
C GLU A 459 24.02 -4.44 36.20
N PHE A 460 23.45 -3.30 35.79
CA PHE A 460 22.11 -2.91 36.27
C PHE A 460 21.02 -3.83 35.73
N MET A 461 21.03 -4.11 34.42
CA MET A 461 20.01 -4.96 33.78
C MET A 461 20.03 -6.40 34.28
N ARG A 462 21.13 -6.88 34.85
CA ARG A 462 21.23 -8.18 35.52
C ARG A 462 20.22 -8.35 36.66
N GLN A 463 19.89 -7.25 37.34
CA GLN A 463 18.96 -7.23 38.49
C GLN A 463 17.51 -6.98 38.07
N VAL A 464 17.29 -6.36 36.91
CA VAL A 464 15.95 -6.02 36.40
C VAL A 464 15.17 -7.27 36.05
N ARG A 465 13.95 -7.41 36.57
CA ARG A 465 13.05 -8.56 36.36
C ARG A 465 11.98 -8.30 35.28
N LYS A 466 12.34 -7.54 34.25
CA LYS A 466 11.48 -7.21 33.11
C LYS A 466 12.14 -7.70 31.83
N PRO A 467 11.38 -8.17 30.83
CA PRO A 467 11.89 -8.46 29.49
C PRO A 467 12.64 -7.28 28.89
N TRP A 468 13.69 -7.56 28.14
CA TRP A 468 14.56 -6.56 27.51
C TRP A 468 14.67 -6.75 26.02
N VAL A 469 14.20 -5.76 25.26
CA VAL A 469 14.45 -5.63 23.82
C VAL A 469 15.71 -4.77 23.66
N ALA A 470 16.83 -5.37 23.29
CA ALA A 470 18.05 -4.63 22.98
C ALA A 470 17.96 -4.05 21.56
N PHE A 471 18.26 -2.76 21.39
CA PHE A 471 18.27 -2.11 20.09
C PHE A 471 19.57 -1.34 19.87
N LYS A 472 19.81 -0.90 18.61
CA LYS A 472 21.07 -0.27 18.17
C LYS A 472 22.32 -1.12 18.43
N ILE A 473 22.15 -2.43 18.51
CA ILE A 473 23.17 -3.40 18.89
C ILE A 473 24.35 -3.49 17.90
N LEU A 474 24.18 -2.96 16.70
CA LEU A 474 25.23 -2.88 15.67
C LEU A 474 25.94 -1.52 15.63
N ALA A 475 25.66 -0.62 16.57
CA ALA A 475 26.29 0.71 16.62
C ALA A 475 26.26 1.45 15.28
N GLY A 476 25.09 1.49 14.62
CA GLY A 476 24.92 2.10 13.28
C GLY A 476 25.66 1.35 12.16
N GLY A 477 25.91 0.05 12.32
CA GLY A 477 26.64 -0.80 11.37
C GLY A 477 28.15 -0.82 11.56
N ALA A 478 28.64 -0.29 12.68
CA ALA A 478 30.08 -0.36 13.03
C ALA A 478 30.48 -1.71 13.65
N ILE A 479 29.51 -2.46 14.15
CA ILE A 479 29.71 -3.79 14.74
C ILE A 479 29.12 -4.83 13.77
N PRO A 480 29.88 -5.88 13.40
CA PRO A 480 29.35 -6.96 12.58
C PRO A 480 28.18 -7.69 13.26
N PRO A 481 27.16 -8.16 12.52
CA PRO A 481 26.00 -8.82 13.10
C PRO A 481 26.32 -10.02 13.98
N HIS A 482 27.27 -10.89 13.60
CA HIS A 482 27.69 -12.03 14.42
C HIS A 482 28.20 -11.61 15.82
N ASP A 483 28.93 -10.51 15.90
CA ASP A 483 29.46 -10.00 17.16
C ASP A 483 28.37 -9.28 17.98
N GLY A 484 27.62 -8.39 17.35
CA GLY A 484 26.56 -7.61 18.01
C GLY A 484 25.41 -8.47 18.54
N PHE A 485 24.95 -9.47 17.79
CA PHE A 485 23.87 -10.37 18.21
C PHE A 485 24.31 -11.28 19.35
N GLN A 486 25.49 -11.88 19.23
CA GLN A 486 26.06 -12.70 20.31
C GLN A 486 26.23 -11.87 21.58
N PHE A 487 26.83 -10.69 21.47
CA PHE A 487 27.01 -9.79 22.61
C PHE A 487 25.70 -9.43 23.29
N ALA A 488 24.66 -9.13 22.54
CA ALA A 488 23.36 -8.77 23.09
C ALA A 488 22.72 -9.93 23.88
N PHE A 489 22.69 -11.13 23.31
CA PHE A 489 22.09 -12.29 23.97
C PHE A 489 22.91 -12.77 25.18
N ASP A 490 24.23 -12.84 25.10
CA ASP A 490 25.09 -13.21 26.23
C ASP A 490 24.93 -12.27 27.41
N ASN A 491 24.75 -10.98 27.13
CA ASN A 491 24.57 -9.95 28.15
C ASN A 491 23.12 -9.72 28.59
N GLY A 492 22.22 -10.64 28.24
CA GLY A 492 20.92 -10.75 28.89
C GLY A 492 19.73 -10.16 28.13
N ALA A 493 19.89 -9.70 26.89
CA ALA A 493 18.76 -9.28 26.07
C ALA A 493 17.80 -10.46 25.80
N ASP A 494 16.51 -10.27 25.98
CA ASP A 494 15.51 -11.28 25.64
C ASP A 494 15.16 -11.25 24.16
N PHE A 495 15.21 -10.05 23.57
CA PHE A 495 14.95 -9.80 22.15
C PHE A 495 16.00 -8.82 21.62
N ILE A 496 16.23 -8.87 20.30
CA ILE A 496 17.03 -7.87 19.58
C ILE A 496 16.17 -7.18 18.52
N CYS A 497 16.27 -5.85 18.41
CA CYS A 497 15.60 -5.07 17.39
C CYS A 497 16.64 -4.50 16.42
N VAL A 498 16.58 -4.94 15.16
CA VAL A 498 17.59 -4.65 14.13
C VAL A 498 16.92 -4.10 12.88
N GLY A 499 17.42 -2.98 12.37
CA GLY A 499 17.09 -2.51 11.04
C GLY A 499 17.77 -3.38 9.99
N MET A 500 16.99 -3.93 9.07
CA MET A 500 17.49 -4.84 8.04
C MET A 500 16.95 -4.42 6.66
N PHE A 501 17.78 -4.58 5.63
CA PHE A 501 17.33 -4.60 4.25
C PHE A 501 16.86 -6.00 3.87
N ASP A 502 16.09 -6.11 2.79
CA ASP A 502 15.60 -7.40 2.27
C ASP A 502 16.72 -8.45 2.09
N PHE A 503 17.87 -8.06 1.57
CA PHE A 503 19.01 -8.97 1.36
C PHE A 503 19.69 -9.43 2.66
N GLN A 504 19.41 -8.81 3.81
CA GLN A 504 19.98 -9.18 5.11
C GLN A 504 19.07 -10.11 5.93
N ILE A 505 17.76 -10.14 5.65
CA ILE A 505 16.74 -10.81 6.50
C ILE A 505 17.13 -12.26 6.82
N VAL A 506 17.42 -13.08 5.81
CA VAL A 506 17.72 -14.51 6.01
C VAL A 506 19.06 -14.71 6.69
N GLU A 507 20.05 -13.92 6.33
CA GLU A 507 21.37 -13.95 6.98
C GLU A 507 21.26 -13.59 8.45
N ASP A 508 20.57 -12.49 8.80
CA ASP A 508 20.42 -12.03 10.18
C ASP A 508 19.57 -13.00 11.02
N VAL A 509 18.56 -13.67 10.43
CA VAL A 509 17.85 -14.76 11.10
C VAL A 509 18.79 -15.92 11.39
N ASN A 510 19.62 -16.34 10.44
CA ASN A 510 20.60 -17.41 10.65
C ASN A 510 21.64 -17.05 11.73
N ILE A 511 22.14 -15.81 11.71
CA ILE A 511 23.04 -15.29 12.74
C ILE A 511 22.36 -15.30 14.12
N THR A 512 21.08 -14.92 14.18
CA THR A 512 20.28 -14.99 15.41
C THR A 512 20.19 -16.43 15.93
N LEU A 513 19.89 -17.39 15.07
CA LEU A 513 19.84 -18.81 15.44
C LEU A 513 21.19 -19.30 15.97
N GLU A 514 22.29 -18.93 15.32
CA GLU A 514 23.65 -19.29 15.76
C GLU A 514 24.01 -18.66 17.11
N ALA A 515 23.67 -17.38 17.32
CA ALA A 515 23.88 -16.66 18.58
C ALA A 515 23.09 -17.29 19.72
N LEU A 516 21.82 -17.62 19.50
CA LEU A 516 20.97 -18.30 20.48
C LEU A 516 21.47 -19.69 20.83
N ALA A 517 21.96 -20.46 19.86
CA ALA A 517 22.53 -21.78 20.09
C ALA A 517 23.85 -21.74 20.91
N LYS A 518 24.66 -20.69 20.74
CA LYS A 518 25.89 -20.47 21.49
C LYS A 518 25.69 -19.85 22.87
N CYS A 519 24.49 -19.26 23.11
CA CYS A 519 24.16 -18.51 24.32
C CYS A 519 23.87 -19.44 25.51
N SER A 520 24.90 -20.19 25.97
CA SER A 520 24.78 -21.15 27.08
C SER A 520 25.01 -20.53 28.47
N GLN A 521 25.72 -19.40 28.56
CA GLN A 521 26.12 -18.75 29.82
C GLN A 521 25.69 -17.26 29.80
N ARG A 522 24.38 -17.02 29.84
CA ARG A 522 23.84 -15.66 29.92
C ARG A 522 24.09 -15.05 31.29
N VAL A 523 24.31 -13.73 31.34
CA VAL A 523 24.47 -12.98 32.60
C VAL A 523 23.17 -12.92 33.42
N ARG A 524 22.02 -13.18 32.78
CA ARG A 524 20.68 -13.27 33.44
C ARG A 524 19.80 -14.32 32.73
N PRO A 525 18.81 -14.93 33.41
CA PRO A 525 17.89 -15.87 32.77
C PRO A 525 17.00 -15.17 31.71
N TRP A 526 16.40 -15.97 30.83
CA TRP A 526 15.32 -15.49 29.97
C TRP A 526 14.14 -15.05 30.82
N LEU A 527 13.58 -13.87 30.52
CA LEU A 527 12.40 -13.31 31.19
C LEU A 527 11.18 -13.24 30.26
N ALA A 528 11.35 -13.68 29.01
CA ALA A 528 10.28 -13.75 28.03
C ALA A 528 10.34 -15.06 27.23
#